data_58366f286c05619091ffc3973e1d047f
#
_entry.id   58366f286c05619091ffc3973e1d047f
#
_cell.length_a   1.000
_cell.length_b   1.000
_cell.length_c   1.000
_cell.angle_alpha   90.00
_cell.angle_beta   90.00
_cell.angle_gamma   90.00
#
_symmetry.space_group_name_H-M   'P 1'
#
loop_
_entity.id
_entity.type
_entity.pdbx_description
1 polymer ?
#
loop_
_entity_poly.entity_id
_entity_poly.type
_entity_poly.pdbx_seq_one_letter_code
_entity_poly.pdbx_strand_id
1 'polypeptide(L)'
;MKEKIIKTKVGQLFVSYQPAEKIAVFLSGAGSLPTYENFLPVIRKLPKNWGYLTIDYPNTGQSPLENQENFVLDDLVQSILEVLSQFKVIQYAVCAHSISGLVSVKVAESEQFCQGLILIELTTYSVLYGELAQNPYPEFLALQEKVQTLGGGYEYLKKIGQESFSVADFKILWAKAERSSDRLKSVQEGFQHYCSIAKSDFQNLDISFQFPIFILSQAYREQEYKDSEFASQNTQIILGGSHHYLHWSQSEKIVELLLEMG
;
A
#
# COMPACT_ATOMS: atom_id res chain seq x y z
N MET A 1 -5.53 -6.87 -19.27
CA MET A 1 -5.01 -5.74 -18.49
C MET A 1 -5.17 -4.47 -19.31
N LYS A 2 -5.61 -3.39 -18.69
CA LYS A 2 -5.69 -2.04 -19.28
C LYS A 2 -4.82 -1.14 -18.42
N GLU A 3 -4.03 -0.28 -19.06
CA GLU A 3 -3.20 0.73 -18.40
C GLU A 3 -3.69 2.11 -18.81
N LYS A 4 -3.76 3.03 -17.88
CA LYS A 4 -4.26 4.37 -18.14
C LYS A 4 -3.63 5.38 -17.18
N ILE A 5 -3.41 6.58 -17.66
CA ILE A 5 -3.11 7.76 -16.83
C ILE A 5 -4.42 8.49 -16.60
N ILE A 6 -4.76 8.71 -15.32
CA ILE A 6 -5.97 9.42 -14.89
C ILE A 6 -5.55 10.75 -14.31
N LYS A 7 -6.12 11.84 -14.85
CA LYS A 7 -5.94 13.17 -14.28
C LYS A 7 -6.91 13.35 -13.11
N THR A 8 -6.38 13.70 -11.96
CA THR A 8 -7.12 13.90 -10.71
C THR A 8 -6.71 15.21 -10.05
N LYS A 9 -7.31 15.52 -8.89
CA LYS A 9 -6.96 16.69 -8.08
C LYS A 9 -5.49 16.71 -7.65
N VAL A 10 -4.93 15.54 -7.30
CA VAL A 10 -3.52 15.42 -6.87
C VAL A 10 -2.55 15.18 -8.03
N GLY A 11 -2.97 15.42 -9.28
CA GLY A 11 -2.16 15.22 -10.48
C GLY A 11 -2.52 13.96 -11.26
N GLN A 12 -1.58 13.50 -12.07
CA GLN A 12 -1.78 12.34 -12.94
C GLN A 12 -1.37 11.05 -12.25
N LEU A 13 -2.31 10.11 -12.14
CA LEU A 13 -2.10 8.79 -11.54
C LEU A 13 -2.02 7.72 -12.63
N PHE A 14 -1.00 6.89 -12.59
CA PHE A 14 -0.93 5.69 -13.41
C PHE A 14 -1.73 4.58 -12.76
N VAL A 15 -2.57 3.92 -13.58
CA VAL A 15 -3.50 2.88 -13.13
C VAL A 15 -3.39 1.67 -14.03
N SER A 16 -3.25 0.47 -13.44
CA SER A 16 -3.44 -0.80 -14.13
C SER A 16 -4.74 -1.46 -13.67
N TYR A 17 -5.55 -1.93 -14.61
CA TYR A 17 -6.89 -2.45 -14.34
C TYR A 17 -7.21 -3.70 -15.13
N GLN A 18 -7.74 -4.70 -14.45
CA GLN A 18 -8.39 -5.87 -15.04
C GLN A 18 -9.80 -6.01 -14.46
N PRO A 19 -10.86 -5.82 -15.28
CA PRO A 19 -12.22 -5.91 -14.79
C PRO A 19 -12.61 -7.34 -14.43
N ALA A 20 -13.41 -7.48 -13.38
CA ALA A 20 -14.13 -8.70 -13.02
C ALA A 20 -15.34 -8.31 -12.16
N GLU A 21 -16.07 -9.29 -11.67
CA GLU A 21 -17.21 -9.10 -10.77
C GLU A 21 -16.78 -8.47 -9.44
N LYS A 22 -15.66 -8.92 -8.89
CA LYS A 22 -15.05 -8.43 -7.66
C LYS A 22 -13.67 -7.85 -7.97
N ILE A 23 -13.34 -6.76 -7.33
CA ILE A 23 -12.09 -6.04 -7.58
C ILE A 23 -11.25 -5.97 -6.32
N ALA A 24 -9.99 -6.40 -6.41
CA ALA A 24 -8.97 -6.08 -5.40
C ALA A 24 -8.30 -4.76 -5.80
N VAL A 25 -8.42 -3.75 -4.96
CA VAL A 25 -7.74 -2.47 -5.10
C VAL A 25 -6.43 -2.53 -4.34
N PHE A 26 -5.31 -2.30 -5.00
CA PHE A 26 -3.98 -2.36 -4.40
C PHE A 26 -3.38 -0.96 -4.26
N LEU A 27 -2.86 -0.67 -3.07
CA LEU A 27 -2.20 0.59 -2.73
C LEU A 27 -0.83 0.30 -2.12
N SER A 28 0.24 0.70 -2.79
CA SER A 28 1.61 0.57 -2.27
C SER A 28 1.88 1.58 -1.15
N GLY A 29 2.82 1.23 -0.27
CA GLY A 29 3.36 2.15 0.73
C GLY A 29 4.19 3.29 0.13
N ALA A 30 4.81 4.08 0.99
CA ALA A 30 5.75 5.12 0.57
C ALA A 30 6.92 4.53 -0.23
N GLY A 31 7.42 5.29 -1.21
CA GLY A 31 8.58 4.91 -2.01
C GLY A 31 8.30 4.85 -3.51
N SER A 32 9.26 4.34 -4.27
CA SER A 32 9.25 4.37 -5.73
C SER A 32 8.76 3.09 -6.40
N LEU A 33 8.40 2.06 -5.62
CA LEU A 33 7.94 0.78 -6.18
C LEU A 33 6.59 0.95 -6.89
N PRO A 34 6.48 0.57 -8.18
CA PRO A 34 5.21 0.61 -8.90
C PRO A 34 4.24 -0.44 -8.34
N THR A 35 3.00 -0.04 -8.13
CA THR A 35 2.02 -0.83 -7.37
C THR A 35 1.69 -2.17 -8.03
N TYR A 36 1.55 -2.21 -9.35
CA TYR A 36 1.27 -3.46 -10.05
C TYR A 36 2.36 -4.51 -9.83
N GLU A 37 3.62 -4.15 -10.08
CA GLU A 37 4.74 -5.05 -9.92
C GLU A 37 4.97 -5.41 -8.45
N ASN A 38 4.77 -4.47 -7.53
CA ASN A 38 4.90 -4.69 -6.10
C ASN A 38 3.90 -5.73 -5.58
N PHE A 39 2.67 -5.73 -6.09
CA PHE A 39 1.63 -6.70 -5.73
C PHE A 39 1.51 -7.89 -6.70
N LEU A 40 2.42 -8.03 -7.66
CA LEU A 40 2.38 -9.11 -8.67
C LEU A 40 2.27 -10.52 -8.06
N PRO A 41 2.95 -10.87 -6.94
CA PRO A 41 2.79 -12.17 -6.29
C PRO A 41 1.35 -12.48 -5.85
N VAL A 42 0.59 -11.47 -5.42
CA VAL A 42 -0.83 -11.59 -5.07
C VAL A 42 -1.70 -11.62 -6.31
N ILE A 43 -1.50 -10.67 -7.23
CA ILE A 43 -2.30 -10.51 -8.45
C ILE A 43 -2.33 -11.79 -9.29
N ARG A 44 -1.20 -12.48 -9.41
CA ARG A 44 -1.10 -13.75 -10.16
C ARG A 44 -1.91 -14.90 -9.55
N LYS A 45 -2.25 -14.82 -8.28
CA LYS A 45 -2.99 -15.84 -7.53
C LYS A 45 -4.47 -15.51 -7.39
N LEU A 46 -4.92 -14.35 -7.88
CA LEU A 46 -6.33 -13.98 -7.81
C LEU A 46 -7.19 -15.00 -8.57
N PRO A 47 -8.35 -15.41 -8.03
CA PRO A 47 -9.29 -16.29 -8.71
C PRO A 47 -9.86 -15.62 -9.98
N LYS A 48 -10.38 -16.42 -10.90
CA LYS A 48 -10.90 -15.95 -12.21
C LYS A 48 -12.03 -14.92 -12.12
N ASN A 49 -12.80 -14.93 -11.03
CA ASN A 49 -13.90 -14.00 -10.76
C ASN A 49 -13.44 -12.72 -10.06
N TRP A 50 -12.14 -12.61 -9.73
CA TRP A 50 -11.53 -11.39 -9.20
C TRP A 50 -10.71 -10.68 -10.28
N GLY A 51 -10.94 -9.38 -10.39
CA GLY A 51 -10.06 -8.47 -11.10
C GLY A 51 -9.21 -7.66 -10.12
N TYR A 52 -8.48 -6.69 -10.67
CA TYR A 52 -7.69 -5.79 -9.83
C TYR A 52 -7.69 -4.37 -10.38
N LEU A 53 -7.41 -3.44 -9.49
CA LEU A 53 -7.07 -2.05 -9.76
C LEU A 53 -5.83 -1.70 -8.95
N THR A 54 -4.77 -1.26 -9.60
CA THR A 54 -3.55 -0.76 -8.94
C THR A 54 -3.38 0.70 -9.24
N ILE A 55 -2.99 1.50 -8.25
CA ILE A 55 -2.81 2.94 -8.38
C ILE A 55 -1.40 3.30 -7.93
N ASP A 56 -0.63 3.90 -8.83
CA ASP A 56 0.63 4.55 -8.46
C ASP A 56 0.32 5.99 -8.01
N TYR A 57 0.78 6.35 -6.83
CA TYR A 57 0.58 7.69 -6.28
C TYR A 57 1.27 8.77 -7.11
N PRO A 58 0.94 10.05 -6.90
CA PRO A 58 1.61 11.15 -7.61
C PRO A 58 3.14 11.03 -7.51
N ASN A 59 3.82 11.23 -8.63
CA ASN A 59 5.28 11.20 -8.73
C ASN A 59 5.96 9.88 -8.32
N THR A 60 5.19 8.79 -8.10
CA THR A 60 5.73 7.46 -7.79
C THR A 60 5.50 6.46 -8.92
N GLY A 61 6.19 5.33 -8.89
CA GLY A 61 6.01 4.24 -9.85
C GLY A 61 6.06 4.69 -11.30
N GLN A 62 4.96 4.53 -12.02
CA GLN A 62 4.79 4.94 -13.42
C GLN A 62 3.94 6.22 -13.59
N SER A 63 3.45 6.81 -12.47
CA SER A 63 2.78 8.11 -12.52
C SER A 63 3.74 9.17 -13.04
N PRO A 64 3.29 10.07 -13.94
CA PRO A 64 4.12 11.15 -14.45
C PRO A 64 4.64 12.06 -13.34
N LEU A 65 5.83 12.64 -13.53
CA LEU A 65 6.33 13.69 -12.64
C LEU A 65 5.57 14.99 -12.94
N GLU A 66 5.02 15.56 -11.91
CA GLU A 66 4.40 16.87 -11.95
C GLU A 66 4.86 17.71 -10.76
N ASN A 67 5.16 18.98 -10.99
CA ASN A 67 5.36 19.92 -9.90
C ASN A 67 3.98 20.22 -9.30
N GLN A 68 3.77 19.76 -8.08
CA GLN A 68 2.47 19.88 -7.40
C GLN A 68 2.61 20.78 -6.20
N GLU A 69 1.55 21.53 -5.93
CA GLU A 69 1.37 22.13 -4.62
C GLU A 69 1.22 21.03 -3.56
N ASN A 70 1.49 21.37 -2.30
CA ASN A 70 1.27 20.46 -1.20
C ASN A 70 -0.18 20.01 -1.16
N PHE A 71 -0.43 18.71 -1.19
CA PHE A 71 -1.76 18.14 -1.02
C PHE A 71 -1.83 17.33 0.30
N VAL A 72 -3.01 17.23 0.84
CA VAL A 72 -3.30 16.53 2.09
C VAL A 72 -3.96 15.18 1.83
N LEU A 73 -4.11 14.38 2.88
CA LEU A 73 -4.68 13.04 2.79
C LEU A 73 -6.05 13.03 2.09
N ASP A 74 -6.94 13.97 2.43
CA ASP A 74 -8.28 14.05 1.84
C ASP A 74 -8.25 14.27 0.32
N ASP A 75 -7.28 15.05 -0.20
CA ASP A 75 -7.11 15.26 -1.64
C ASP A 75 -6.73 13.96 -2.36
N LEU A 76 -5.85 13.16 -1.73
CA LEU A 76 -5.47 11.84 -2.25
C LEU A 76 -6.65 10.87 -2.21
N VAL A 77 -7.40 10.84 -1.10
CA VAL A 77 -8.61 10.01 -0.95
C VAL A 77 -9.62 10.32 -2.05
N GLN A 78 -9.94 11.61 -2.25
CA GLN A 78 -10.86 12.03 -3.31
C GLN A 78 -10.37 11.62 -4.70
N SER A 79 -9.06 11.71 -4.96
CA SER A 79 -8.48 11.29 -6.23
C SER A 79 -8.57 9.78 -6.46
N ILE A 80 -8.46 8.96 -5.41
CA ILE A 80 -8.68 7.51 -5.49
C ILE A 80 -10.16 7.20 -5.78
N LEU A 81 -11.09 7.90 -5.12
CA LEU A 81 -12.54 7.76 -5.37
C LEU A 81 -12.90 8.14 -6.82
N GLU A 82 -12.29 9.20 -7.36
CA GLU A 82 -12.43 9.55 -8.78
C GLU A 82 -11.95 8.43 -9.71
N VAL A 83 -10.83 7.77 -9.38
CA VAL A 83 -10.33 6.60 -10.13
C VAL A 83 -11.34 5.46 -10.06
N LEU A 84 -11.80 5.07 -8.86
CA LEU A 84 -12.80 4.00 -8.68
C LEU A 84 -14.07 4.27 -9.50
N SER A 85 -14.57 5.49 -9.45
CA SER A 85 -15.74 5.93 -10.22
C SER A 85 -15.53 5.80 -11.73
N GLN A 86 -14.37 6.23 -12.27
CA GLN A 86 -14.08 6.12 -13.70
C GLN A 86 -14.06 4.69 -14.23
N PHE A 87 -13.70 3.71 -13.39
CA PHE A 87 -13.72 2.29 -13.72
C PHE A 87 -15.03 1.60 -13.32
N LYS A 88 -15.99 2.36 -12.74
CA LYS A 88 -17.29 1.85 -12.26
C LYS A 88 -17.13 0.66 -11.30
N VAL A 89 -16.17 0.78 -10.41
CA VAL A 89 -15.91 -0.23 -9.37
C VAL A 89 -16.98 -0.09 -8.29
N ILE A 90 -17.85 -1.08 -8.19
CA ILE A 90 -19.03 -1.06 -7.29
C ILE A 90 -19.01 -2.18 -6.25
N GLN A 91 -17.99 -3.02 -6.25
CA GLN A 91 -17.73 -4.01 -5.22
C GLN A 91 -16.22 -4.29 -5.18
N TYR A 92 -15.58 -3.93 -4.08
CA TYR A 92 -14.13 -4.08 -3.97
C TYR A 92 -13.66 -4.32 -2.54
N ALA A 93 -12.50 -4.95 -2.42
CA ALA A 93 -11.70 -4.96 -1.19
C ALA A 93 -10.39 -4.21 -1.43
N VAL A 94 -9.85 -3.57 -0.40
CA VAL A 94 -8.57 -2.85 -0.51
C VAL A 94 -7.46 -3.65 0.16
N CYS A 95 -6.36 -3.86 -0.57
CA CYS A 95 -5.10 -4.38 -0.05
C CYS A 95 -4.09 -3.24 0.00
N ALA A 96 -3.77 -2.75 1.17
CA ALA A 96 -2.93 -1.59 1.38
C ALA A 96 -1.68 -1.92 2.19
N HIS A 97 -0.53 -1.43 1.72
CA HIS A 97 0.76 -1.64 2.38
C HIS A 97 1.22 -0.39 3.12
N SER A 98 1.73 -0.57 4.35
CA SER A 98 2.37 0.49 5.13
C SER A 98 1.48 1.71 5.34
N ILE A 99 1.92 2.92 5.01
CA ILE A 99 1.17 4.17 5.18
C ILE A 99 -0.17 4.19 4.40
N SER A 100 -0.28 3.41 3.33
CA SER A 100 -1.52 3.29 2.56
C SER A 100 -2.66 2.60 3.32
N GLY A 101 -2.37 1.98 4.47
CA GLY A 101 -3.40 1.52 5.39
C GLY A 101 -4.31 2.66 5.86
N LEU A 102 -3.73 3.79 6.25
CA LEU A 102 -4.49 5.01 6.59
C LEU A 102 -5.34 5.52 5.41
N VAL A 103 -4.73 5.60 4.23
CA VAL A 103 -5.42 6.00 2.99
C VAL A 103 -6.62 5.10 2.71
N SER A 104 -6.45 3.78 2.86
CA SER A 104 -7.52 2.80 2.56
C SER A 104 -8.70 2.89 3.53
N VAL A 105 -8.45 3.17 4.81
CA VAL A 105 -9.52 3.42 5.80
C VAL A 105 -10.31 4.66 5.40
N LYS A 106 -9.64 5.77 5.06
CA LYS A 106 -10.31 7.01 4.61
C LYS A 106 -11.11 6.83 3.31
N VAL A 107 -10.62 6.03 2.38
CA VAL A 107 -11.40 5.65 1.18
C VAL A 107 -12.65 4.88 1.57
N ALA A 108 -12.53 3.91 2.48
CA ALA A 108 -13.65 3.09 2.94
C ALA A 108 -14.69 3.89 3.75
N GLU A 109 -14.27 4.89 4.54
CA GLU A 109 -15.18 5.83 5.22
C GLU A 109 -16.06 6.61 4.24
N SER A 110 -15.52 6.91 3.06
CA SER A 110 -16.18 7.76 2.06
C SER A 110 -17.05 6.99 1.07
N GLU A 111 -17.06 5.65 1.11
CA GLU A 111 -17.61 4.79 0.07
C GLU A 111 -18.32 3.56 0.64
N GLN A 112 -19.56 3.30 0.18
CA GLN A 112 -20.35 2.16 0.66
C GLN A 112 -20.05 0.83 -0.07
N PHE A 113 -19.22 0.84 -1.11
CA PHE A 113 -18.96 -0.32 -1.97
C PHE A 113 -17.76 -1.15 -1.53
N CYS A 114 -17.02 -0.68 -0.52
CA CYS A 114 -15.94 -1.43 0.09
C CYS A 114 -16.48 -2.63 0.88
N GLN A 115 -15.89 -3.82 0.66
CA GLN A 115 -16.31 -5.08 1.29
C GLN A 115 -15.30 -5.56 2.33
N GLY A 116 -14.15 -4.92 2.45
CA GLY A 116 -13.13 -5.27 3.43
C GLY A 116 -11.78 -4.64 3.18
N LEU A 117 -10.95 -4.64 4.21
CA LEU A 117 -9.61 -4.10 4.20
C LEU A 117 -8.58 -5.17 4.57
N ILE A 118 -7.50 -5.26 3.81
CA ILE A 118 -6.31 -6.03 4.14
C ILE A 118 -5.15 -5.04 4.29
N LEU A 119 -4.77 -4.77 5.53
CA LEU A 119 -3.77 -3.80 5.92
C LEU A 119 -2.46 -4.51 6.21
N ILE A 120 -1.44 -4.29 5.39
CA ILE A 120 -0.19 -5.05 5.42
C ILE A 120 0.88 -4.19 6.05
N GLU A 121 1.41 -4.60 7.22
CA GLU A 121 2.45 -3.85 7.93
C GLU A 121 2.10 -2.36 8.03
N LEU A 122 0.83 -2.07 8.32
CA LEU A 122 0.32 -0.71 8.28
C LEU A 122 1.07 0.21 9.25
N THR A 123 1.13 1.48 8.91
CA THR A 123 1.76 2.52 9.73
C THR A 123 0.73 3.10 10.71
N THR A 124 1.01 3.02 12.00
CA THR A 124 0.17 3.55 13.07
C THR A 124 0.58 4.97 13.47
N TYR A 125 -0.28 5.65 14.23
CA TYR A 125 0.05 6.91 14.88
C TYR A 125 1.33 6.80 15.72
N SER A 126 1.49 5.70 16.47
CA SER A 126 2.65 5.47 17.33
C SER A 126 3.97 5.51 16.55
N VAL A 127 3.99 4.93 15.35
CA VAL A 127 5.17 4.89 14.47
C VAL A 127 5.52 6.27 13.90
N LEU A 128 4.52 7.10 13.55
CA LEU A 128 4.78 8.41 12.94
C LEU A 128 4.94 9.54 13.96
N TYR A 129 4.16 9.51 15.03
CA TYR A 129 4.01 10.66 15.91
C TYR A 129 4.04 10.32 17.41
N GLY A 130 3.96 9.04 17.76
CA GLY A 130 3.89 8.57 19.15
C GLY A 130 5.22 8.06 19.69
N GLU A 131 5.12 7.07 20.57
CA GLU A 131 6.26 6.52 21.27
C GLU A 131 7.27 5.85 20.34
N LEU A 132 6.79 5.08 19.36
CA LEU A 132 7.64 4.35 18.41
C LEU A 132 8.38 5.25 17.43
N ALA A 133 7.95 6.51 17.25
CA ALA A 133 8.71 7.50 16.51
C ALA A 133 10.01 7.91 17.24
N GLN A 134 10.00 7.86 18.57
CA GLN A 134 11.15 8.23 19.42
C GLN A 134 11.96 7.00 19.83
N ASN A 135 11.29 5.88 20.08
CA ASN A 135 11.87 4.62 20.54
C ASN A 135 11.44 3.48 19.60
N PRO A 136 12.03 3.38 18.40
CA PRO A 136 11.66 2.35 17.44
C PRO A 136 12.00 0.95 17.94
N TYR A 137 11.25 -0.05 17.48
CA TYR A 137 11.52 -1.44 17.80
C TYR A 137 12.97 -1.86 17.49
N PRO A 138 13.61 -2.68 18.34
CA PRO A 138 14.94 -3.23 18.06
C PRO A 138 15.01 -3.95 16.71
N GLU A 139 13.94 -4.63 16.30
CA GLU A 139 13.82 -5.31 15.01
C GLU A 139 13.90 -4.32 13.83
N PHE A 140 13.36 -3.11 14.00
CA PHE A 140 13.43 -2.06 13.00
C PHE A 140 14.85 -1.52 12.85
N LEU A 141 15.56 -1.35 13.96
CA LEU A 141 16.97 -0.95 13.95
C LEU A 141 17.86 -2.04 13.32
N ALA A 142 17.63 -3.31 13.70
CA ALA A 142 18.35 -4.45 13.12
C ALA A 142 18.09 -4.59 11.60
N LEU A 143 16.90 -4.19 11.10
CA LEU A 143 16.62 -4.15 9.68
C LEU A 143 17.52 -3.14 8.96
N GLN A 144 17.74 -1.94 9.52
CA GLN A 144 18.61 -0.93 8.91
C GLN A 144 20.05 -1.44 8.79
N GLU A 145 20.57 -2.08 9.83
CA GLU A 145 21.90 -2.70 9.80
C GLU A 145 21.99 -3.83 8.75
N LYS A 146 20.94 -4.65 8.65
CA LYS A 146 20.86 -5.73 7.66
C LYS A 146 20.85 -5.19 6.22
N VAL A 147 20.13 -4.10 5.96
CA VAL A 147 20.13 -3.43 4.65
C VAL A 147 21.52 -2.95 4.30
N GLN A 148 22.22 -2.29 5.22
CA GLN A 148 23.60 -1.82 5.00
C GLN A 148 24.57 -2.99 4.77
N THR A 149 24.50 -4.04 5.60
CA THR A 149 25.37 -5.23 5.50
C THR A 149 25.20 -5.96 4.17
N LEU A 150 23.98 -5.95 3.60
CA LEU A 150 23.70 -6.57 2.30
C LEU A 150 24.10 -5.69 1.10
N GLY A 151 24.61 -4.48 1.32
CA GLY A 151 25.01 -3.58 0.23
C GLY A 151 23.89 -2.65 -0.26
N GLY A 152 22.85 -2.46 0.54
CA GLY A 152 21.76 -1.51 0.28
C GLY A 152 20.40 -2.12 -0.01
N GLY A 153 19.44 -1.25 -0.30
CA GLY A 153 18.04 -1.63 -0.45
C GLY A 153 17.78 -2.64 -1.58
N TYR A 154 18.51 -2.52 -2.70
CA TYR A 154 18.38 -3.47 -3.82
C TYR A 154 18.67 -4.92 -3.41
N GLU A 155 19.85 -5.15 -2.83
CA GLU A 155 20.25 -6.51 -2.44
C GLU A 155 19.37 -7.06 -1.32
N TYR A 156 18.91 -6.19 -0.41
CA TYR A 156 17.93 -6.58 0.59
C TYR A 156 16.59 -7.01 -0.04
N LEU A 157 16.01 -6.17 -0.88
CA LEU A 157 14.73 -6.47 -1.54
C LEU A 157 14.81 -7.68 -2.47
N LYS A 158 15.92 -7.83 -3.19
CA LYS A 158 16.20 -9.00 -4.02
C LYS A 158 16.24 -10.28 -3.18
N LYS A 159 16.87 -10.24 -2.01
CA LYS A 159 16.96 -11.38 -1.10
C LYS A 159 15.59 -11.81 -0.57
N ILE A 160 14.78 -10.85 -0.07
CA ILE A 160 13.44 -11.18 0.47
C ILE A 160 12.42 -11.52 -0.61
N GLY A 161 12.63 -11.04 -1.83
CA GLY A 161 11.74 -11.30 -2.98
C GLY A 161 12.06 -12.59 -3.75
N GLN A 162 13.18 -13.26 -3.48
CA GLN A 162 13.67 -14.39 -4.30
C GLN A 162 12.70 -15.58 -4.39
N GLU A 163 11.84 -15.77 -3.37
CA GLU A 163 10.84 -16.85 -3.34
C GLU A 163 9.50 -16.43 -3.98
N SER A 164 9.27 -15.13 -4.14
CA SER A 164 8.00 -14.55 -4.59
C SER A 164 8.02 -14.08 -6.04
N PHE A 165 9.20 -13.76 -6.55
CA PHE A 165 9.41 -13.27 -7.91
C PHE A 165 10.33 -14.18 -8.71
N SER A 166 10.02 -14.35 -10.00
CA SER A 166 11.05 -14.80 -10.92
C SER A 166 12.15 -13.73 -11.05
N VAL A 167 13.35 -14.15 -11.46
CA VAL A 167 14.45 -13.19 -11.71
C VAL A 167 14.05 -12.11 -12.72
N ALA A 168 13.25 -12.46 -13.72
CA ALA A 168 12.77 -11.52 -14.73
C ALA A 168 11.79 -10.50 -14.13
N ASP A 169 10.82 -10.97 -13.35
CA ASP A 169 9.83 -10.08 -12.69
C ASP A 169 10.48 -9.11 -11.72
N PHE A 170 11.42 -9.60 -10.90
CA PHE A 170 12.14 -8.75 -9.97
C PHE A 170 12.97 -7.67 -10.68
N LYS A 171 13.61 -8.02 -11.80
CA LYS A 171 14.33 -7.05 -12.64
C LYS A 171 13.40 -5.97 -13.20
N ILE A 172 12.19 -6.35 -13.63
CA ILE A 172 11.19 -5.39 -14.11
C ILE A 172 10.73 -4.46 -13.00
N LEU A 173 10.35 -5.01 -11.85
CA LEU A 173 9.98 -4.24 -10.65
C LEU A 173 11.06 -3.21 -10.31
N TRP A 174 12.30 -3.66 -10.19
CA TRP A 174 13.41 -2.80 -9.80
C TRP A 174 13.72 -1.73 -10.84
N ALA A 175 13.80 -2.09 -12.12
CA ALA A 175 14.07 -1.14 -13.20
C ALA A 175 13.01 -0.03 -13.30
N LYS A 176 11.75 -0.33 -12.97
CA LYS A 176 10.69 0.67 -12.89
C LYS A 176 10.85 1.56 -11.66
N ALA A 177 11.19 0.98 -10.50
CA ALA A 177 11.46 1.72 -9.27
C ALA A 177 12.67 2.67 -9.39
N GLU A 178 13.77 2.20 -9.99
CA GLU A 178 14.95 3.04 -10.26
C GLU A 178 14.59 4.23 -11.17
N ARG A 179 13.90 3.98 -12.28
CA ARG A 179 13.46 5.07 -13.17
C ARG A 179 12.59 6.10 -12.45
N SER A 180 11.70 5.67 -11.57
CA SER A 180 10.89 6.58 -10.75
C SER A 180 11.77 7.40 -9.79
N SER A 181 12.68 6.74 -9.09
CA SER A 181 13.62 7.37 -8.17
C SER A 181 14.56 8.37 -8.87
N ASP A 182 15.11 8.00 -10.03
CA ASP A 182 16.02 8.85 -10.78
C ASP A 182 15.32 10.08 -11.38
N ARG A 183 14.06 9.92 -11.81
CA ARG A 183 13.23 11.06 -12.21
C ARG A 183 13.06 12.04 -11.06
N LEU A 184 12.74 11.56 -9.85
CA LEU A 184 12.61 12.43 -8.67
C LEU A 184 13.90 13.15 -8.32
N LYS A 185 15.05 12.49 -8.40
CA LYS A 185 16.37 13.10 -8.17
C LYS A 185 16.73 14.17 -9.22
N SER A 186 16.18 14.08 -10.43
CA SER A 186 16.46 15.03 -11.52
C SER A 186 15.69 16.33 -11.43
N VAL A 187 14.70 16.43 -10.51
CA VAL A 187 13.89 17.63 -10.34
C VAL A 187 14.33 18.46 -9.14
N GLN A 188 13.93 19.73 -9.10
CA GLN A 188 14.33 20.68 -8.06
C GLN A 188 13.71 20.33 -6.70
N GLU A 189 14.31 20.84 -5.62
CA GLU A 189 13.74 20.79 -4.27
C GLU A 189 12.29 21.33 -4.26
N GLY A 190 11.41 20.64 -3.54
CA GLY A 190 9.98 20.98 -3.44
C GLY A 190 9.06 20.07 -4.23
N PHE A 191 9.59 19.12 -5.03
CA PHE A 191 8.76 18.12 -5.69
C PHE A 191 8.16 17.15 -4.66
N GLN A 192 6.84 17.10 -4.62
CA GLN A 192 6.13 16.23 -3.68
C GLN A 192 5.72 14.93 -4.37
N HIS A 193 6.05 13.78 -3.80
CA HIS A 193 5.72 12.48 -4.35
C HIS A 193 4.81 11.64 -3.45
N TYR A 194 4.43 12.18 -2.28
CA TYR A 194 3.37 11.64 -1.42
C TYR A 194 2.70 12.77 -0.64
N CYS A 195 1.51 12.51 -0.12
CA CYS A 195 0.73 13.53 0.59
C CYS A 195 1.30 13.85 1.98
N SER A 196 1.02 15.05 2.46
CA SER A 196 1.22 15.41 3.86
C SER A 196 0.15 14.73 4.72
N ILE A 197 0.58 14.01 5.74
CA ILE A 197 -0.26 13.34 6.72
C ILE A 197 -0.12 14.08 8.04
N ALA A 198 -1.25 14.48 8.63
CA ALA A 198 -1.29 15.18 9.91
C ALA A 198 -1.62 14.22 11.06
N LYS A 199 -1.34 14.64 12.30
CA LYS A 199 -1.76 13.88 13.50
C LYS A 199 -3.27 13.69 13.57
N SER A 200 -4.03 14.71 13.16
CA SER A 200 -5.49 14.69 13.11
C SER A 200 -6.05 13.60 12.18
N ASP A 201 -5.30 13.18 11.15
CA ASP A 201 -5.74 12.14 10.23
C ASP A 201 -5.89 10.78 10.90
N PHE A 202 -5.09 10.52 11.92
CA PHE A 202 -5.20 9.32 12.76
C PHE A 202 -6.24 9.47 13.87
N GLN A 203 -6.36 10.66 14.45
CA GLN A 203 -7.25 10.91 15.61
C GLN A 203 -8.73 10.92 15.23
N ASN A 204 -9.05 11.17 13.97
CA ASN A 204 -10.41 11.29 13.44
C ASN A 204 -10.80 10.11 12.54
N LEU A 205 -10.20 8.92 12.75
CA LEU A 205 -10.58 7.71 12.02
C LEU A 205 -11.90 7.15 12.56
N ASP A 206 -12.83 6.87 11.66
CA ASP A 206 -14.00 6.05 11.93
C ASP A 206 -13.80 4.65 11.34
N ILE A 207 -13.60 3.66 12.20
CA ILE A 207 -13.43 2.25 11.83
C ILE A 207 -14.62 1.39 12.24
N SER A 208 -15.80 1.99 12.39
CA SER A 208 -17.05 1.31 12.74
C SER A 208 -17.67 0.53 11.56
N PHE A 209 -16.84 0.02 10.66
CA PHE A 209 -17.27 -0.75 9.49
C PHE A 209 -17.97 -2.05 9.87
N GLN A 210 -18.93 -2.46 9.03
CA GLN A 210 -19.62 -3.74 9.17
C GLN A 210 -18.94 -4.90 8.42
N PHE A 211 -17.86 -4.61 7.69
CA PHE A 211 -17.06 -5.59 6.97
C PHE A 211 -15.74 -5.91 7.72
N PRO A 212 -15.06 -7.01 7.38
CA PRO A 212 -13.82 -7.41 8.05
C PRO A 212 -12.64 -6.50 7.72
N ILE A 213 -11.78 -6.30 8.72
CA ILE A 213 -10.48 -5.66 8.60
C ILE A 213 -9.42 -6.68 9.03
N PHE A 214 -8.53 -7.04 8.12
CA PHE A 214 -7.41 -7.93 8.41
C PHE A 214 -6.10 -7.13 8.45
N ILE A 215 -5.35 -7.23 9.53
CA ILE A 215 -4.02 -6.64 9.65
C ILE A 215 -2.98 -7.76 9.58
N LEU A 216 -2.23 -7.83 8.48
CA LEU A 216 -1.09 -8.73 8.35
C LEU A 216 0.15 -8.07 8.95
N SER A 217 0.76 -8.74 9.91
CA SER A 217 1.86 -8.18 10.70
C SER A 217 2.94 -9.18 11.05
N GLN A 218 4.16 -8.68 11.23
CA GLN A 218 5.20 -9.37 11.95
C GLN A 218 4.84 -9.47 13.45
N ALA A 219 5.25 -10.56 14.10
CA ALA A 219 4.80 -10.90 15.45
C ALA A 219 5.15 -9.83 16.52
N TYR A 220 6.28 -9.13 16.37
CA TYR A 220 6.71 -8.12 17.36
C TYR A 220 5.81 -6.86 17.38
N ARG A 221 4.99 -6.65 16.34
CA ARG A 221 4.07 -5.51 16.24
C ARG A 221 2.64 -5.81 16.72
N GLU A 222 2.37 -7.05 17.17
CA GLU A 222 1.00 -7.47 17.53
C GLU A 222 0.35 -6.54 18.54
N GLN A 223 1.07 -6.19 19.61
CA GLN A 223 0.54 -5.32 20.66
C GLN A 223 0.30 -3.89 20.15
N GLU A 224 1.19 -3.37 19.29
CA GLU A 224 1.01 -2.07 18.64
C GLU A 224 -0.35 -1.97 17.94
N TYR A 225 -0.72 -3.01 17.18
CA TYR A 225 -1.99 -2.99 16.45
C TYR A 225 -3.20 -3.19 17.34
N LYS A 226 -3.08 -3.97 18.42
CA LYS A 226 -4.16 -4.12 19.41
C LYS A 226 -4.50 -2.82 20.14
N ASP A 227 -3.49 -1.97 20.33
CA ASP A 227 -3.61 -0.69 21.04
C ASP A 227 -3.75 0.50 20.05
N SER A 228 -3.78 0.25 18.74
CA SER A 228 -3.81 1.29 17.73
C SER A 228 -5.22 1.80 17.46
N GLU A 229 -5.29 2.94 16.78
CA GLU A 229 -6.48 3.55 16.19
C GLU A 229 -7.19 2.68 15.14
N PHE A 230 -6.57 1.57 14.72
CA PHE A 230 -7.13 0.61 13.76
C PHE A 230 -7.78 -0.61 14.43
N ALA A 231 -7.79 -0.68 15.76
CA ALA A 231 -8.42 -1.75 16.51
C ALA A 231 -9.94 -1.57 16.57
N SER A 232 -10.70 -2.58 16.17
CA SER A 232 -12.17 -2.62 16.25
C SER A 232 -12.65 -4.05 16.47
N GLN A 233 -13.95 -4.23 16.72
CA GLN A 233 -14.54 -5.57 16.85
C GLN A 233 -14.45 -6.41 15.57
N ASN A 234 -14.31 -5.77 14.39
CA ASN A 234 -14.17 -6.43 13.09
C ASN A 234 -12.72 -6.51 12.62
N THR A 235 -11.76 -6.10 13.46
CA THR A 235 -10.33 -6.17 13.16
C THR A 235 -9.74 -7.49 13.64
N GLN A 236 -9.10 -8.23 12.73
CA GLN A 236 -8.34 -9.43 13.04
C GLN A 236 -6.87 -9.22 12.68
N ILE A 237 -5.97 -9.45 13.65
CA ILE A 237 -4.52 -9.40 13.43
C ILE A 237 -4.04 -10.80 13.05
N ILE A 238 -3.34 -10.90 11.93
CA ILE A 238 -2.78 -12.14 11.38
C ILE A 238 -1.27 -12.01 11.40
N LEU A 239 -0.64 -12.84 12.22
CA LEU A 239 0.80 -12.81 12.42
C LEU A 239 1.52 -13.71 11.41
N GLY A 240 2.58 -13.21 10.81
CA GLY A 240 3.41 -14.00 9.90
C GLY A 240 4.52 -13.20 9.23
N GLY A 241 5.46 -13.96 8.63
CA GLY A 241 6.58 -13.38 7.90
C GLY A 241 7.65 -12.74 8.78
N SER A 242 8.69 -12.24 8.14
CA SER A 242 9.89 -11.72 8.79
C SER A 242 10.46 -10.45 8.13
N HIS A 243 9.65 -9.77 7.33
CA HIS A 243 10.03 -8.54 6.63
C HIS A 243 8.81 -7.67 6.32
N HIS A 244 9.04 -6.40 6.06
CA HIS A 244 7.99 -5.39 5.84
C HIS A 244 7.08 -5.64 4.61
N TYR A 245 7.54 -6.40 3.61
CA TYR A 245 6.80 -6.70 2.38
C TYR A 245 6.05 -8.03 2.48
N LEU A 246 5.15 -8.20 3.46
CA LEU A 246 4.42 -9.44 3.69
C LEU A 246 3.55 -9.88 2.50
N HIS A 247 3.10 -8.95 1.65
CA HIS A 247 2.39 -9.28 0.41
C HIS A 247 3.24 -10.05 -0.61
N TRP A 248 4.57 -10.08 -0.44
CA TRP A 248 5.44 -10.95 -1.24
C TRP A 248 5.43 -12.37 -0.70
N SER A 249 5.69 -12.56 0.60
CA SER A 249 5.80 -13.88 1.22
C SER A 249 4.47 -14.50 1.66
N GLN A 250 3.43 -13.70 1.88
CA GLN A 250 2.11 -14.12 2.35
C GLN A 250 1.02 -13.94 1.26
N SER A 251 1.41 -13.99 -0.02
CA SER A 251 0.49 -13.72 -1.14
C SER A 251 -0.70 -14.69 -1.19
N GLU A 252 -0.52 -15.96 -0.80
CA GLU A 252 -1.61 -16.94 -0.71
C GLU A 252 -2.59 -16.58 0.40
N LYS A 253 -2.07 -16.21 1.58
CA LYS A 253 -2.91 -15.78 2.70
C LYS A 253 -3.76 -14.55 2.35
N ILE A 254 -3.20 -13.59 1.64
CA ILE A 254 -3.96 -12.42 1.17
C ILE A 254 -5.10 -12.83 0.24
N VAL A 255 -4.86 -13.77 -0.67
CA VAL A 255 -5.92 -14.28 -1.56
C VAL A 255 -7.00 -15.04 -0.78
N GLU A 256 -6.64 -15.84 0.23
CA GLU A 256 -7.61 -16.48 1.14
C GLU A 256 -8.50 -15.43 1.81
N LEU A 257 -7.91 -14.37 2.36
CA LEU A 257 -8.66 -13.29 3.02
C LEU A 257 -9.57 -12.52 2.05
N LEU A 258 -9.14 -12.29 0.82
CA LEU A 258 -10.00 -11.72 -0.22
C LEU A 258 -11.22 -12.60 -0.50
N LEU A 259 -11.05 -13.93 -0.47
CA LEU A 259 -12.15 -14.88 -0.65
C LEU A 259 -13.14 -14.86 0.52
N GLU A 260 -12.70 -14.56 1.73
CA GLU A 260 -13.58 -14.40 2.90
C GLU A 260 -14.46 -13.14 2.82
N MET A 261 -14.06 -12.13 2.05
CA MET A 261 -14.77 -10.86 1.86
C MET A 261 -15.80 -10.90 0.71
N GLY A 262 -15.78 -11.90 -0.08
CA GLY A 262 -16.57 -12.02 -1.30
C GLY A 262 -17.40 -13.26 -1.37
#